data_6ff7a3c1bee198a184284f3206aef17d
#
_entry.id   6ff7a3c1bee198a184284f3206aef17d
#
_cell.length_a   1.000
_cell.length_b   1.000
_cell.length_c   1.000
_cell.angle_alpha   90.00
_cell.angle_beta   90.00
_cell.angle_gamma   90.00
#
_symmetry.space_group_name_H-M   'P 1'
#
loop_
_entity.id
_entity.type
_entity.pdbx_description
1 polymer ?
#
loop_
_entity_poly.entity_id
_entity_poly.type
_entity_poly.pdbx_seq_one_letter_code
_entity_poly.pdbx_strand_id
1 'polypeptide(L)'
;MKIIISESQLSLLKENSIVDMDLQQLYDRAIKLKKVVSKNILRELEDYSWFDGLQVSIERDWGGLPYYFFNIKTNLSLTEDNFYSEKLAEEIYEKIEDVFTAYFPKVNKNTKENLTGVWDATISDRHDYVTHI
;
A
#
# COMPACT_ATOMS: atom_id res chain seq x y z
N MET A 1 33.07 -3.21 -3.79
CA MET A 1 32.82 -2.97 -5.22
C MET A 1 31.40 -2.56 -5.46
N LYS A 2 31.20 -1.54 -6.25
CA LYS A 2 29.86 -1.09 -6.57
C LYS A 2 29.39 -1.78 -7.85
N ILE A 3 28.28 -2.47 -7.77
CA ILE A 3 27.68 -3.14 -8.92
C ILE A 3 26.58 -2.25 -9.47
N ILE A 4 26.66 -1.96 -10.77
CA ILE A 4 25.61 -1.24 -11.46
C ILE A 4 24.69 -2.28 -12.11
N ILE A 5 23.44 -2.28 -11.70
CA ILE A 5 22.46 -3.22 -12.21
C ILE A 5 21.26 -2.46 -12.79
N SER A 6 20.63 -3.05 -13.79
CA SER A 6 19.41 -2.50 -14.37
C SER A 6 18.23 -2.62 -13.39
N GLU A 7 17.18 -1.86 -13.63
CA GLU A 7 15.98 -1.95 -12.81
C GLU A 7 15.37 -3.35 -12.78
N SER A 8 15.38 -4.05 -13.90
CA SER A 8 14.89 -5.41 -13.96
C SER A 8 15.75 -6.37 -13.16
N GLN A 9 17.08 -6.21 -13.22
CA GLN A 9 18.00 -7.01 -12.41
C GLN A 9 17.86 -6.69 -10.93
N LEU A 10 17.68 -5.42 -10.59
CA LEU A 10 17.45 -5.00 -9.22
C LEU A 10 16.15 -5.59 -8.67
N SER A 11 15.10 -5.58 -9.46
CA SER A 11 13.83 -6.19 -9.08
C SER A 11 13.98 -7.69 -8.83
N LEU A 12 14.70 -8.39 -9.72
CA LEU A 12 14.95 -9.81 -9.57
C LEU A 12 15.78 -10.13 -8.32
N LEU A 13 16.80 -9.32 -8.04
CA LEU A 13 17.62 -9.46 -6.83
C LEU A 13 16.79 -9.21 -5.57
N LYS A 14 15.91 -8.22 -5.59
CA LYS A 14 15.02 -7.94 -4.47
C LYS A 14 14.09 -9.11 -4.20
N GLU A 15 13.54 -9.71 -5.24
CA GLU A 15 12.68 -10.87 -5.13
C GLU A 15 13.40 -12.04 -4.48
N ASN A 16 14.58 -12.36 -4.96
CA ASN A 16 15.38 -13.45 -4.42
C ASN A 16 15.82 -13.20 -2.98
N SER A 17 16.20 -11.96 -2.65
CA SER A 17 16.65 -11.63 -1.31
C SER A 17 15.54 -11.51 -0.29
N ILE A 18 14.32 -11.19 -0.70
CA ILE A 18 13.17 -11.08 0.21
C ILE A 18 12.86 -12.42 0.90
N VAL A 19 13.02 -13.53 0.19
CA VAL A 19 12.78 -14.85 0.76
C VAL A 19 13.69 -15.11 1.96
N ASP A 20 14.92 -14.61 1.91
CA ASP A 20 15.93 -14.82 2.94
C ASP A 20 15.96 -13.71 4.00
N MET A 21 15.16 -12.66 3.82
CA MET A 21 15.11 -11.55 4.77
C MET A 21 14.42 -11.98 6.06
N ASP A 22 14.96 -11.53 7.19
CA ASP A 22 14.27 -11.62 8.46
C ASP A 22 13.20 -10.52 8.59
N LEU A 23 12.43 -10.58 9.66
CA LEU A 23 11.32 -9.64 9.87
C LEU A 23 11.80 -8.18 9.99
N GLN A 24 12.95 -7.98 10.60
CA GLN A 24 13.49 -6.63 10.74
C GLN A 24 13.93 -6.06 9.39
N GLN A 25 14.57 -6.86 8.57
CA GLN A 25 14.99 -6.46 7.23
C GLN A 25 13.79 -6.14 6.35
N LEU A 26 12.72 -6.92 6.44
CA LEU A 26 11.48 -6.65 5.71
C LEU A 26 10.85 -5.33 6.18
N TYR A 27 10.85 -5.08 7.47
CA TYR A 27 10.33 -3.84 8.03
C TYR A 27 11.16 -2.64 7.56
N ASP A 28 12.48 -2.73 7.61
CA ASP A 28 13.36 -1.66 7.15
C ASP A 28 13.17 -1.36 5.67
N ARG A 29 12.95 -2.41 4.87
CA ARG A 29 12.65 -2.26 3.45
C ARG A 29 11.33 -1.52 3.24
N ALA A 30 10.31 -1.89 4.00
CA ALA A 30 9.02 -1.22 3.93
C ALA A 30 9.14 0.27 4.28
N ILE A 31 9.92 0.59 5.31
CA ILE A 31 10.19 1.98 5.71
C ILE A 31 10.86 2.77 4.58
N LYS A 32 11.85 2.18 3.91
CA LYS A 32 12.54 2.83 2.80
C LYS A 32 11.62 3.13 1.63
N LEU A 33 10.67 2.24 1.36
CA LEU A 33 9.74 2.41 0.24
C LEU A 33 8.51 3.22 0.59
N LYS A 34 8.25 3.44 1.88
CA LYS A 34 7.05 4.14 2.36
C LYS A 34 6.84 5.49 1.69
N LYS A 35 7.89 6.29 1.61
CA LYS A 35 7.80 7.63 1.04
C LYS A 35 7.42 7.60 -0.44
N VAL A 36 8.03 6.70 -1.20
CA VAL A 36 7.76 6.56 -2.62
C VAL A 36 6.35 6.03 -2.86
N VAL A 37 5.96 5.00 -2.12
CA VAL A 37 4.61 4.42 -2.22
C VAL A 37 3.55 5.46 -1.86
N SER A 38 3.74 6.17 -0.74
CA SER A 38 2.80 7.20 -0.29
C SER A 38 2.64 8.30 -1.32
N LYS A 39 3.73 8.76 -1.89
CA LYS A 39 3.72 9.83 -2.90
C LYS A 39 2.96 9.41 -4.14
N ASN A 40 3.14 8.17 -4.58
CA ASN A 40 2.47 7.68 -5.78
C ASN A 40 0.97 7.45 -5.54
N ILE A 41 0.60 6.95 -4.36
CA ILE A 41 -0.81 6.81 -4.01
C ILE A 41 -1.46 8.18 -3.90
N LEU A 42 -0.81 9.15 -3.26
CA LEU A 42 -1.31 10.50 -3.17
C LEU A 42 -1.56 11.10 -4.56
N ARG A 43 -0.63 10.91 -5.48
CA ARG A 43 -0.76 11.38 -6.86
C ARG A 43 -1.98 10.81 -7.55
N GLU A 44 -2.29 9.54 -7.29
CA GLU A 44 -3.45 8.88 -7.89
C GLU A 44 -4.78 9.37 -7.31
N LEU A 45 -4.79 9.88 -6.08
CA LEU A 45 -6.01 10.23 -5.37
C LEU A 45 -6.25 11.74 -5.23
N GLU A 46 -5.22 12.54 -5.29
CA GLU A 46 -5.31 13.98 -4.92
C GLU A 46 -6.23 14.80 -5.82
N ASP A 47 -6.44 14.37 -7.07
CA ASP A 47 -7.28 15.11 -8.01
C ASP A 47 -8.77 14.82 -7.87
N TYR A 48 -9.14 13.84 -7.06
CA TYR A 48 -10.54 13.55 -6.80
C TYR A 48 -11.15 14.61 -5.87
N SER A 49 -12.35 15.07 -6.24
CA SER A 49 -13.05 16.07 -5.44
C SER A 49 -13.42 15.59 -4.03
N TRP A 50 -13.57 14.28 -3.87
CA TRP A 50 -13.92 13.67 -2.57
C TRP A 50 -12.69 13.48 -1.67
N PHE A 51 -11.48 13.62 -2.19
CA PHE A 51 -10.26 13.34 -1.44
C PHE A 51 -9.96 14.47 -0.46
N ASP A 52 -9.70 14.10 0.80
CA ASP A 52 -9.45 15.05 1.87
C ASP A 52 -8.14 14.80 2.62
N GLY A 53 -7.50 13.71 2.39
CA GLY A 53 -6.20 13.42 2.99
C GLY A 53 -5.82 11.96 2.97
N LEU A 54 -4.54 11.71 3.19
CA LEU A 54 -3.96 10.37 3.24
C LEU A 54 -3.02 10.27 4.43
N GLN A 55 -3.19 9.24 5.23
CA GLN A 55 -2.24 8.85 6.26
C GLN A 55 -1.71 7.47 5.94
N VAL A 56 -0.40 7.30 6.08
CA VAL A 56 0.27 6.04 5.78
C VAL A 56 1.08 5.62 6.99
N SER A 57 0.92 4.37 7.39
CA SER A 57 1.75 3.77 8.44
C SER A 57 2.18 2.39 8.01
N ILE A 58 3.18 1.86 8.70
CA ILE A 58 3.60 0.49 8.51
C ILE A 58 3.25 -0.25 9.79
N GLU A 59 2.39 -1.25 9.63
CA GLU A 59 1.91 -2.08 10.72
C GLU A 59 2.52 -3.47 10.60
N ARG A 60 2.37 -4.29 11.63
CA ARG A 60 2.82 -5.67 11.63
C ARG A 60 1.62 -6.59 11.82
N ASP A 61 1.60 -7.68 11.06
CA ASP A 61 0.57 -8.68 11.22
C ASP A 61 0.88 -9.62 12.40
N TRP A 62 0.10 -10.67 12.55
CA TRP A 62 0.26 -11.66 13.63
C TRP A 62 1.62 -12.33 13.64
N GLY A 63 2.21 -12.55 12.47
CA GLY A 63 3.53 -13.14 12.34
C GLY A 63 4.67 -12.14 12.43
N GLY A 64 4.36 -10.85 12.66
CA GLY A 64 5.34 -9.78 12.68
C GLY A 64 5.74 -9.26 11.31
N LEU A 65 5.06 -9.69 10.25
CA LEU A 65 5.35 -9.25 8.90
C LEU A 65 4.82 -7.83 8.68
N PRO A 66 5.61 -6.95 8.09
CA PRO A 66 5.17 -5.57 7.85
C PRO A 66 4.20 -5.50 6.69
N TYR A 67 3.24 -4.59 6.81
CA TYR A 67 2.35 -4.23 5.71
C TYR A 67 2.06 -2.74 5.77
N TYR A 68 1.66 -2.18 4.63
CA TYR A 68 1.27 -0.77 4.56
C TYR A 68 -0.18 -0.63 4.97
N PHE A 69 -0.44 0.33 5.83
CA PHE A 69 -1.79 0.69 6.20
C PHE A 69 -2.08 2.11 5.75
N PHE A 70 -3.14 2.26 4.96
CA PHE A 70 -3.57 3.56 4.44
C PHE A 70 -4.88 3.95 5.08
N ASN A 71 -4.96 5.17 5.60
CA ASN A 71 -6.22 5.77 5.95
C ASN A 71 -6.47 6.93 4.99
N ILE A 72 -7.49 6.81 4.17
CA ILE A 72 -7.89 7.81 3.21
C ILE A 72 -9.06 8.59 3.80
N LYS A 73 -8.93 9.91 3.82
CA LYS A 73 -9.97 10.78 4.32
C LYS A 73 -10.78 11.32 3.16
N THR A 74 -12.09 11.31 3.32
CA THR A 74 -13.02 11.84 2.33
C THR A 74 -13.89 12.93 2.95
N ASN A 75 -14.30 13.89 2.12
CA ASN A 75 -15.27 14.91 2.52
C ASN A 75 -16.72 14.47 2.31
N LEU A 76 -16.94 13.29 1.77
CA LEU A 76 -18.27 12.70 1.64
C LEU A 76 -18.73 12.12 2.98
N SER A 77 -20.04 12.00 3.15
CA SER A 77 -20.61 11.30 4.30
C SER A 77 -20.83 9.84 3.95
N LEU A 78 -20.10 8.95 4.61
CA LEU A 78 -20.16 7.51 4.32
C LEU A 78 -21.37 6.82 4.96
N THR A 79 -22.01 7.48 5.92
CA THR A 79 -23.16 6.90 6.64
C THR A 79 -24.47 7.06 5.91
N GLU A 80 -24.55 8.00 4.96
CA GLU A 80 -25.81 8.35 4.31
C GLU A 80 -26.15 7.46 3.12
N ASP A 81 -25.14 6.84 2.51
CA ASP A 81 -25.35 6.04 1.31
C ASP A 81 -24.29 4.94 1.20
N ASN A 82 -24.68 3.71 1.46
CA ASN A 82 -23.79 2.56 1.37
C ASN A 82 -23.28 2.32 -0.05
N PHE A 83 -24.06 2.68 -1.06
CA PHE A 83 -23.67 2.51 -2.45
C PHE A 83 -22.44 3.36 -2.78
N TYR A 84 -22.44 4.61 -2.33
CA TYR A 84 -21.28 5.48 -2.53
C TYR A 84 -20.05 4.97 -1.79
N SER A 85 -20.24 4.44 -0.58
CA SER A 85 -19.14 3.85 0.19
C SER A 85 -18.49 2.69 -0.55
N GLU A 86 -19.31 1.79 -1.08
CA GLU A 86 -18.82 0.61 -1.82
C GLU A 86 -18.09 1.01 -3.10
N LYS A 87 -18.70 1.91 -3.86
CA LYS A 87 -18.10 2.38 -5.12
C LYS A 87 -16.79 3.11 -4.88
N LEU A 88 -16.75 3.94 -3.85
CA LEU A 88 -15.56 4.66 -3.48
C LEU A 88 -14.45 3.70 -3.03
N ALA A 89 -14.80 2.70 -2.25
CA ALA A 89 -13.86 1.67 -1.81
C ALA A 89 -13.26 0.92 -2.99
N GLU A 90 -14.06 0.53 -3.96
CA GLU A 90 -13.58 -0.14 -5.16
C GLU A 90 -12.62 0.73 -5.96
N GLU A 91 -12.95 2.00 -6.14
CA GLU A 91 -12.12 2.95 -6.87
C GLU A 91 -10.76 3.14 -6.19
N ILE A 92 -10.77 3.30 -4.88
CA ILE A 92 -9.54 3.44 -4.10
C ILE A 92 -8.72 2.15 -4.17
N TYR A 93 -9.38 1.00 -4.02
CA TYR A 93 -8.72 -0.29 -4.12
C TYR A 93 -7.95 -0.44 -5.43
N GLU A 94 -8.59 -0.15 -6.55
CA GLU A 94 -7.97 -0.25 -7.86
C GLU A 94 -6.74 0.65 -7.98
N LYS A 95 -6.83 1.89 -7.48
CA LYS A 95 -5.72 2.83 -7.53
C LYS A 95 -4.53 2.38 -6.69
N ILE A 96 -4.79 1.87 -5.50
CA ILE A 96 -3.73 1.34 -4.65
C ILE A 96 -3.10 0.09 -5.28
N GLU A 97 -3.92 -0.82 -5.81
CA GLU A 97 -3.41 -2.02 -6.49
C GLU A 97 -2.53 -1.67 -7.69
N ASP A 98 -2.89 -0.66 -8.46
CA ASP A 98 -2.08 -0.22 -9.60
C ASP A 98 -0.69 0.23 -9.15
N VAL A 99 -0.62 0.99 -8.06
CA VAL A 99 0.65 1.43 -7.49
C VAL A 99 1.47 0.24 -7.00
N PHE A 100 0.84 -0.65 -6.24
CA PHE A 100 1.54 -1.81 -5.68
C PHE A 100 2.02 -2.78 -6.75
N THR A 101 1.25 -2.97 -7.80
CA THR A 101 1.65 -3.82 -8.92
C THR A 101 2.92 -3.29 -9.58
N ALA A 102 3.09 -1.97 -9.63
CA ALA A 102 4.27 -1.35 -10.20
C ALA A 102 5.53 -1.53 -9.33
N TYR A 103 5.37 -1.51 -7.99
CA TYR A 103 6.52 -1.57 -7.07
C TYR A 103 6.78 -2.96 -6.48
N PHE A 104 5.78 -3.82 -6.48
CA PHE A 104 5.86 -5.15 -5.87
C PHE A 104 5.32 -6.20 -6.83
N PRO A 105 6.05 -6.50 -7.90
CA PRO A 105 5.60 -7.51 -8.87
C PRO A 105 5.40 -8.87 -8.17
N LYS A 106 4.33 -9.54 -8.53
CA LYS A 106 4.03 -10.87 -7.98
C LYS A 106 4.90 -11.92 -8.65
N VAL A 107 5.92 -12.34 -7.94
CA VAL A 107 6.85 -13.35 -8.45
C VAL A 107 6.43 -14.74 -8.02
N ASN A 108 6.03 -14.88 -6.76
CA ASN A 108 5.65 -16.16 -6.22
C ASN A 108 4.53 -15.99 -5.19
N LYS A 109 3.42 -16.66 -5.42
CA LYS A 109 2.20 -16.49 -4.63
C LYS A 109 2.30 -16.99 -3.19
N ASN A 110 3.24 -17.88 -2.91
CA ASN A 110 3.34 -18.55 -1.61
C ASN A 110 4.56 -18.15 -0.82
N THR A 111 5.17 -17.02 -1.14
CA THR A 111 6.41 -16.60 -0.51
C THR A 111 6.27 -15.26 0.18
N LYS A 112 7.29 -14.93 0.94
CA LYS A 112 7.39 -13.66 1.65
C LYS A 112 7.35 -12.44 0.73
N GLU A 113 7.70 -12.59 -0.56
CA GLU A 113 7.61 -11.47 -1.51
C GLU A 113 6.19 -10.94 -1.61
N ASN A 114 5.21 -11.82 -1.56
CA ASN A 114 3.83 -11.40 -1.59
C ASN A 114 3.44 -10.59 -0.35
N LEU A 115 4.13 -10.83 0.75
CA LEU A 115 3.84 -10.17 2.01
C LEU A 115 4.44 -8.76 2.08
N THR A 116 5.51 -8.50 1.35
CA THR A 116 6.10 -7.17 1.33
C THR A 116 5.30 -6.16 0.52
N GLY A 117 4.44 -6.65 -0.36
CA GLY A 117 3.51 -5.82 -1.11
C GLY A 117 2.09 -5.84 -0.56
N VAL A 118 1.89 -6.39 0.62
CA VAL A 118 0.58 -6.43 1.26
C VAL A 118 0.23 -5.06 1.84
N TRP A 119 -1.00 -4.70 1.69
CA TRP A 119 -1.53 -3.46 2.22
C TRP A 119 -2.95 -3.67 2.74
N ASP A 120 -3.34 -2.77 3.61
CA ASP A 120 -4.70 -2.66 4.10
C ASP A 120 -5.09 -1.19 4.11
N ALA A 121 -6.36 -0.90 4.01
CA ALA A 121 -6.80 0.49 3.93
C ALA A 121 -8.19 0.67 4.50
N THR A 122 -8.41 1.88 5.01
CA THR A 122 -9.71 2.33 5.47
C THR A 122 -10.02 3.69 4.88
N ILE A 123 -11.31 4.01 4.76
CA ILE A 123 -11.78 5.35 4.42
C ILE A 123 -12.45 5.93 5.65
N SER A 124 -12.11 7.15 6.01
CA SER A 124 -12.76 7.89 7.10
C SER A 124 -13.41 9.15 6.56
N ASP A 125 -14.66 9.40 6.94
CA ASP A 125 -15.30 10.66 6.61
C ASP A 125 -15.02 11.73 7.69
N ARG A 126 -15.54 12.94 7.47
CA ARG A 126 -15.34 14.04 8.41
C ARG A 126 -16.02 13.86 9.76
N HIS A 127 -16.88 12.87 9.88
CA HIS A 127 -17.58 12.51 11.13
C HIS A 127 -16.95 11.31 11.81
N ASP A 128 -15.74 10.92 11.40
CA ASP A 128 -14.99 9.79 11.91
C ASP A 128 -15.64 8.42 11.67
N TYR A 129 -16.60 8.35 10.77
CA TYR A 129 -17.10 7.06 10.31
C TYR A 129 -16.04 6.39 9.43
N VAL A 130 -15.73 5.14 9.75
CA VAL A 130 -14.65 4.40 9.08
C VAL A 130 -15.23 3.20 8.36
N THR A 131 -14.87 3.05 7.08
CA THR A 131 -15.20 1.88 6.28
C THR A 131 -13.91 1.20 5.85
N HIS A 132 -13.86 -0.11 6.03
CA HIS A 132 -12.73 -0.90 5.58
C HIS A 132 -12.81 -1.10 4.06
N ILE A 133 -11.67 -0.97 3.39
CA ILE A 133 -11.58 -1.16 1.94
C ILE A 133 -11.37 -2.62 1.56
#